data_11c09a2a40ab5a709d79241e5dbf8d34
#
_entry.id   11c09a2a40ab5a709d79241e5dbf8d34
#
_cell.length_a   1.000
_cell.length_b   1.000
_cell.length_c   1.000
_cell.angle_alpha   90.00
_cell.angle_beta   90.00
_cell.angle_gamma   90.00
#
_symmetry.space_group_name_H-M   'P 1'
#
loop_
_entity.id
_entity.type
_entity.pdbx_description
1 polymer ?
#
loop_
_entity_poly.entity_id
_entity_poly.type
_entity_poly.pdbx_seq_one_letter_code
_entity_poly.pdbx_strand_id
1 'polypeptide(L)'
;GGKEGLYNEVIDYTIAGTQKLIGGAEDTLRAGLDAAAGDRDALARATAAFVRAVLTALLGLGPEHWPRRLIMREIDTPTAAFDRLYQAIFQPLIDAFKQVVVIATDRDPDNPETTILTNALLGECLIFHRNRPIILRDLGWHEYTPDRIALVVDIVVEGILDALDLPAVKGEGARAK
;
A
#
# COMPACT_ATOMS: atom_id res chain seq x y z
N GLY A 1 34.19 -4.92 3.26
CA GLY A 1 33.74 -4.23 4.48
C GLY A 1 34.18 -2.78 4.50
N GLY A 2 33.32 -1.87 4.23
CA GLY A 2 33.52 -0.42 4.29
C GLY A 2 32.16 0.22 4.46
N LYS A 3 32.06 1.55 4.39
CA LYS A 3 30.78 2.27 4.47
C LYS A 3 29.75 1.75 3.47
N GLU A 4 30.18 1.40 2.27
CA GLU A 4 29.34 0.86 1.21
C GLU A 4 28.80 -0.55 1.57
N GLY A 5 29.64 -1.42 2.13
CA GLY A 5 29.21 -2.74 2.59
C GLY A 5 28.16 -2.66 3.70
N LEU A 6 28.39 -1.80 4.71
CA LEU A 6 27.43 -1.56 5.77
C LEU A 6 26.11 -0.98 5.22
N TYR A 7 26.19 -0.05 4.27
CA TYR A 7 25.00 0.51 3.64
C TYR A 7 24.16 -0.56 2.91
N ASN A 8 24.82 -1.44 2.17
CA ASN A 8 24.15 -2.56 1.50
C ASN A 8 23.48 -3.53 2.47
N GLU A 9 24.12 -3.86 3.60
CA GLU A 9 23.51 -4.70 4.65
C GLU A 9 22.25 -4.03 5.25
N VAL A 10 22.29 -2.72 5.44
CA VAL A 10 21.15 -1.94 5.93
C VAL A 10 20.00 -1.93 4.91
N ILE A 11 20.31 -1.84 3.61
CA ILE A 11 19.31 -1.98 2.53
C ILE A 11 18.69 -3.38 2.55
N ASP A 12 19.50 -4.44 2.64
CA ASP A 12 19.01 -5.82 2.69
C ASP A 12 18.09 -6.06 3.89
N TYR A 13 18.46 -5.55 5.05
CA TYR A 13 17.62 -5.62 6.25
C TYR A 13 16.29 -4.88 6.05
N THR A 14 16.33 -3.70 5.43
CA THR A 14 15.14 -2.89 5.13
C THR A 14 14.20 -3.62 4.16
N ILE A 15 14.74 -4.22 3.10
CA ILE A 15 13.97 -5.01 2.14
C ILE A 15 13.29 -6.18 2.84
N ALA A 16 14.06 -7.00 3.57
CA ALA A 16 13.53 -8.19 4.26
C ALA A 16 12.44 -7.82 5.27
N GLY A 17 12.64 -6.75 6.04
CA GLY A 17 11.63 -6.26 6.99
C GLY A 17 10.35 -5.77 6.32
N THR A 18 10.46 -5.05 5.22
CA THR A 18 9.31 -4.53 4.48
C THR A 18 8.56 -5.67 3.77
N GLN A 19 9.26 -6.59 3.13
CA GLN A 19 8.64 -7.77 2.50
C GLN A 19 7.88 -8.63 3.51
N LYS A 20 8.43 -8.82 4.72
CA LYS A 20 7.71 -9.52 5.79
C LYS A 20 6.42 -8.80 6.21
N LEU A 21 6.41 -7.48 6.13
CA LEU A 21 5.27 -6.64 6.53
C LEU A 21 4.12 -6.72 5.52
N ILE A 22 4.42 -6.67 4.21
CA ILE A 22 3.41 -6.53 3.15
C ILE A 22 3.23 -7.79 2.29
N GLY A 23 4.17 -8.72 2.25
CA GLY A 23 4.15 -9.88 1.34
C GLY A 23 2.93 -10.78 1.52
N GLY A 24 2.46 -10.98 2.75
CA GLY A 24 1.23 -11.74 3.02
C GLY A 24 -0.04 -11.10 2.42
N ALA A 25 -0.06 -9.78 2.27
CA ALA A 25 -1.17 -9.08 1.62
C ALA A 25 -1.20 -9.34 0.11
N GLU A 26 -0.04 -9.37 -0.53
CA GLU A 26 0.09 -9.65 -1.97
C GLU A 26 -0.36 -11.09 -2.30
N ASP A 27 0.06 -12.07 -1.50
CA ASP A 27 -0.34 -13.47 -1.68
C ASP A 27 -1.85 -13.65 -1.48
N THR A 28 -2.42 -12.97 -0.48
CA THR A 28 -3.86 -12.98 -0.22
C THR A 28 -4.64 -12.34 -1.37
N LEU A 29 -4.13 -11.22 -1.92
CA LEU A 29 -4.75 -10.59 -3.08
C LEU A 29 -4.76 -11.55 -4.28
N ARG A 30 -3.62 -12.15 -4.61
CA ARG A 30 -3.50 -13.07 -5.75
C ARG A 30 -4.53 -14.19 -5.66
N ALA A 31 -4.59 -14.87 -4.50
CA ALA A 31 -5.57 -15.91 -4.26
C ALA A 31 -7.02 -15.40 -4.39
N GLY A 32 -7.30 -14.19 -3.92
CA GLY A 32 -8.61 -13.55 -4.03
C GLY A 32 -8.98 -13.19 -5.47
N LEU A 33 -8.03 -12.72 -6.28
CA LEU A 33 -8.23 -12.41 -7.69
C LEU A 33 -8.51 -13.67 -8.52
N ASP A 34 -7.76 -14.75 -8.27
CA ASP A 34 -7.96 -16.05 -8.91
C ASP A 34 -9.36 -16.62 -8.59
N ALA A 35 -9.78 -16.47 -7.34
CA ALA A 35 -11.10 -16.93 -6.89
C ALA A 35 -12.26 -16.05 -7.40
N ALA A 36 -12.00 -14.78 -7.70
CA ALA A 36 -13.04 -13.84 -8.14
C ALA A 36 -13.62 -14.22 -9.51
N ALA A 37 -12.80 -14.71 -10.47
CA ALA A 37 -13.23 -15.27 -11.77
C ALA A 37 -14.37 -14.48 -12.46
N GLY A 38 -14.32 -13.13 -12.42
CA GLY A 38 -15.34 -12.25 -13.00
C GLY A 38 -16.48 -11.83 -12.05
N ASP A 39 -16.52 -12.35 -10.82
CA ASP A 39 -17.42 -11.87 -9.76
C ASP A 39 -16.93 -10.53 -9.19
N ARG A 40 -17.65 -9.45 -9.48
CA ARG A 40 -17.29 -8.09 -9.03
C ARG A 40 -17.36 -7.93 -7.51
N ASP A 41 -18.25 -8.64 -6.82
CA ASP A 41 -18.32 -8.64 -5.36
C ASP A 41 -17.11 -9.34 -4.73
N ALA A 42 -16.68 -10.45 -5.33
CA ALA A 42 -15.44 -11.13 -4.90
C ALA A 42 -14.20 -10.28 -5.16
N LEU A 43 -14.12 -9.61 -6.32
CA LEU A 43 -13.06 -8.67 -6.64
C LEU A 43 -13.00 -7.51 -5.64
N ALA A 44 -14.16 -6.92 -5.32
CA ALA A 44 -14.25 -5.85 -4.33
C ALA A 44 -13.75 -6.30 -2.94
N ARG A 45 -14.14 -7.50 -2.51
CA ARG A 45 -13.67 -8.07 -1.23
C ARG A 45 -12.17 -8.30 -1.22
N ALA A 46 -11.61 -8.87 -2.29
CA ALA A 46 -10.18 -9.10 -2.41
C ALA A 46 -9.39 -7.78 -2.40
N THR A 47 -9.85 -6.79 -3.16
CA THR A 47 -9.26 -5.44 -3.19
C THR A 47 -9.32 -4.77 -1.82
N ALA A 48 -10.48 -4.79 -1.17
CA ALA A 48 -10.66 -4.21 0.16
C ALA A 48 -9.73 -4.88 1.19
N ALA A 49 -9.64 -6.20 1.20
CA ALA A 49 -8.77 -6.95 2.11
C ALA A 49 -7.29 -6.58 1.91
N PHE A 50 -6.85 -6.49 0.65
CA PHE A 50 -5.49 -6.10 0.30
C PHE A 50 -5.17 -4.67 0.76
N VAL A 51 -5.99 -3.69 0.40
CA VAL A 51 -5.80 -2.28 0.80
C VAL A 51 -5.79 -2.15 2.31
N ARG A 52 -6.71 -2.84 3.02
CA ARG A 52 -6.74 -2.87 4.50
C ARG A 52 -5.44 -3.39 5.08
N ALA A 53 -4.95 -4.51 4.57
CA ALA A 53 -3.72 -5.11 5.08
C ALA A 53 -2.51 -4.18 4.88
N VAL A 54 -2.34 -3.62 3.68
CA VAL A 54 -1.24 -2.69 3.35
C VAL A 54 -1.31 -1.44 4.22
N LEU A 55 -2.46 -0.78 4.29
CA LEU A 55 -2.61 0.45 5.08
C LEU A 55 -2.42 0.21 6.57
N THR A 56 -3.02 -0.84 7.14
CA THR A 56 -2.86 -1.17 8.56
C THR A 56 -1.40 -1.41 8.89
N ALA A 57 -0.69 -2.15 8.04
CA ALA A 57 0.73 -2.39 8.20
C ALA A 57 1.55 -1.10 8.16
N LEU A 58 1.32 -0.23 7.17
CA LEU A 58 2.06 1.02 7.01
C LEU A 58 1.77 2.03 8.14
N LEU A 59 0.50 2.20 8.53
CA LEU A 59 0.10 3.16 9.56
C LEU A 59 0.46 2.69 10.97
N GLY A 60 0.50 1.37 11.19
CA GLY A 60 0.96 0.76 12.44
C GLY A 60 2.44 0.96 12.72
N LEU A 61 3.26 1.30 11.72
CA LEU A 61 4.65 1.64 11.91
C LEU A 61 4.79 2.94 12.69
N GLY A 62 5.47 2.88 13.83
CA GLY A 62 5.75 4.06 14.66
C GLY A 62 6.67 5.08 13.97
N PRO A 63 6.75 6.32 14.50
CA PRO A 63 7.63 7.37 13.96
C PRO A 63 9.12 6.99 14.02
N GLU A 64 9.49 6.10 14.95
CA GLU A 64 10.86 5.62 15.13
C GLU A 64 11.29 4.53 14.15
N HIS A 65 10.40 4.12 13.25
CA HIS A 65 10.71 3.10 12.25
C HIS A 65 11.72 3.63 11.23
N TRP A 66 13.02 3.43 11.53
CA TRP A 66 14.12 3.96 10.73
C TRP A 66 14.17 3.46 9.27
N PRO A 67 13.72 2.21 8.90
CA PRO A 67 13.69 1.78 7.50
C PRO A 67 12.88 2.73 6.62
N ARG A 68 11.80 3.32 7.16
CA ARG A 68 11.02 4.34 6.45
C ARG A 68 11.88 5.54 6.04
N ARG A 69 12.76 6.03 6.92
CA ARG A 69 13.63 7.19 6.61
C ARG A 69 14.60 6.86 5.47
N LEU A 70 15.11 5.63 5.46
CA LEU A 70 16.01 5.17 4.40
C LEU A 70 15.28 5.09 3.06
N ILE A 71 14.10 4.47 3.02
CA ILE A 71 13.26 4.38 1.82
C ILE A 71 12.93 5.78 1.29
N MET A 72 12.49 6.70 2.16
CA MET A 72 12.17 8.07 1.75
C MET A 72 13.39 8.80 1.19
N ARG A 73 14.57 8.63 1.80
CA ARG A 73 15.81 9.20 1.29
C ARG A 73 16.14 8.69 -0.11
N GLU A 74 16.01 7.40 -0.36
CA GLU A 74 16.27 6.81 -1.67
C GLU A 74 15.25 7.26 -2.72
N ILE A 75 14.00 7.54 -2.34
CA ILE A 75 13.02 8.16 -3.25
C ILE A 75 13.39 9.60 -3.57
N ASP A 76 13.80 10.38 -2.57
CA ASP A 76 14.09 11.82 -2.74
C ASP A 76 15.46 12.05 -3.40
N THR A 77 16.44 11.17 -3.17
CA THR A 77 17.80 11.24 -3.70
C THR A 77 18.30 9.83 -4.04
N PRO A 78 17.93 9.30 -5.21
CA PRO A 78 18.26 7.94 -5.60
C PRO A 78 19.77 7.69 -5.65
N THR A 79 20.19 6.56 -5.07
CA THR A 79 21.53 6.01 -5.19
C THR A 79 21.50 4.68 -5.96
N ALA A 80 22.64 3.98 -6.08
CA ALA A 80 22.66 2.62 -6.64
C ALA A 80 21.80 1.61 -5.87
N ALA A 81 21.38 1.92 -4.63
CA ALA A 81 20.48 1.08 -3.84
C ALA A 81 19.00 1.24 -4.24
N PHE A 82 18.63 2.32 -4.94
CA PHE A 82 17.26 2.58 -5.33
C PHE A 82 16.67 1.46 -6.21
N ASP A 83 17.42 0.98 -7.20
CA ASP A 83 16.96 -0.08 -8.09
C ASP A 83 16.61 -1.37 -7.32
N ARG A 84 17.40 -1.70 -6.29
CA ARG A 84 17.17 -2.85 -5.43
C ARG A 84 15.88 -2.68 -4.59
N LEU A 85 15.68 -1.51 -4.00
CA LEU A 85 14.46 -1.17 -3.27
C LEU A 85 13.25 -1.17 -4.20
N TYR A 86 13.40 -0.60 -5.40
CA TYR A 86 12.34 -0.58 -6.40
C TYR A 86 11.88 -2.00 -6.76
N GLN A 87 12.82 -2.87 -7.17
CA GLN A 87 12.50 -4.24 -7.57
C GLN A 87 11.96 -5.09 -6.42
N ALA A 88 12.45 -4.88 -5.20
CA ALA A 88 12.10 -5.74 -4.07
C ALA A 88 10.86 -5.28 -3.29
N ILE A 89 10.47 -4.00 -3.35
CA ILE A 89 9.39 -3.44 -2.55
C ILE A 89 8.34 -2.75 -3.44
N PHE A 90 8.78 -1.80 -4.28
CA PHE A 90 7.83 -0.96 -5.01
C PHE A 90 7.17 -1.69 -6.17
N GLN A 91 7.96 -2.39 -6.98
CA GLN A 91 7.46 -3.08 -8.15
C GLN A 91 6.40 -4.13 -7.80
N PRO A 92 6.60 -5.06 -6.84
CA PRO A 92 5.57 -6.02 -6.44
C PRO A 92 4.28 -5.35 -5.99
N LEU A 93 4.38 -4.27 -5.19
CA LEU A 93 3.22 -3.53 -4.72
C LEU A 93 2.49 -2.82 -5.87
N ILE A 94 3.22 -2.20 -6.79
CA ILE A 94 2.65 -1.56 -8.00
C ILE A 94 1.97 -2.62 -8.87
N ASP A 95 2.61 -3.78 -9.09
CA ASP A 95 2.06 -4.87 -9.90
C ASP A 95 0.78 -5.43 -9.30
N ALA A 96 0.72 -5.57 -7.96
CA ALA A 96 -0.49 -5.98 -7.25
C ALA A 96 -1.65 -5.00 -7.46
N PHE A 97 -1.42 -3.69 -7.28
CA PHE A 97 -2.43 -2.66 -7.58
C PHE A 97 -2.81 -2.63 -9.06
N LYS A 98 -1.84 -2.79 -9.96
CA LYS A 98 -2.07 -2.81 -11.41
C LYS A 98 -2.98 -3.96 -11.82
N GLN A 99 -2.80 -5.16 -11.25
CA GLN A 99 -3.69 -6.30 -11.49
C GLN A 99 -5.13 -5.97 -11.10
N VAL A 100 -5.35 -5.37 -9.94
CA VAL A 100 -6.70 -4.93 -9.51
C VAL A 100 -7.29 -3.95 -10.52
N VAL A 101 -6.54 -2.91 -10.92
CA VAL A 101 -7.00 -1.90 -11.88
C VAL A 101 -7.38 -2.53 -13.22
N VAL A 102 -6.52 -3.40 -13.76
CA VAL A 102 -6.75 -4.08 -15.04
C VAL A 102 -8.03 -4.91 -14.99
N ILE A 103 -8.22 -5.73 -13.94
CA ILE A 103 -9.38 -6.60 -13.81
C ILE A 103 -10.67 -5.78 -13.57
N ALA A 104 -10.59 -4.73 -12.74
CA ALA A 104 -11.76 -3.91 -12.41
C ALA A 104 -12.26 -3.06 -13.58
N THR A 105 -11.34 -2.56 -14.43
CA THR A 105 -11.65 -1.57 -15.48
C THR A 105 -11.54 -2.12 -16.91
N ASP A 106 -11.12 -3.37 -17.08
CA ASP A 106 -10.88 -4.01 -18.39
C ASP A 106 -9.91 -3.19 -19.29
N ARG A 107 -8.96 -2.48 -18.67
CA ARG A 107 -7.97 -1.66 -19.38
C ARG A 107 -6.77 -2.50 -19.79
N ASP A 108 -6.16 -2.08 -20.91
CA ASP A 108 -4.87 -2.62 -21.34
C ASP A 108 -3.77 -2.35 -20.26
N PRO A 109 -3.09 -3.38 -19.76
CA PRO A 109 -2.01 -3.23 -18.79
C PRO A 109 -0.84 -2.37 -19.26
N ASP A 110 -0.62 -2.28 -20.58
CA ASP A 110 0.48 -1.52 -21.16
C ASP A 110 0.09 -0.06 -21.49
N ASN A 111 -1.18 0.29 -21.30
CA ASN A 111 -1.64 1.66 -21.50
C ASN A 111 -1.09 2.57 -20.38
N PRO A 112 -0.47 3.72 -20.72
CA PRO A 112 -0.03 4.71 -19.73
C PRO A 112 -1.12 5.17 -18.76
N GLU A 113 -2.38 5.25 -19.19
CA GLU A 113 -3.51 5.63 -18.33
C GLU A 113 -3.72 4.60 -17.21
N THR A 114 -3.55 3.31 -17.49
CA THR A 114 -3.61 2.24 -16.48
C THR A 114 -2.52 2.41 -15.44
N THR A 115 -1.30 2.73 -15.87
CA THR A 115 -0.17 3.00 -14.98
C THR A 115 -0.41 4.25 -14.13
N ILE A 116 -0.95 5.33 -14.71
CA ILE A 116 -1.26 6.57 -14.00
C ILE A 116 -2.34 6.30 -12.94
N LEU A 117 -3.43 5.62 -13.30
CA LEU A 117 -4.50 5.27 -12.35
C LEU A 117 -3.97 4.38 -11.21
N THR A 118 -3.18 3.36 -11.53
CA THR A 118 -2.53 2.51 -10.54
C THR A 118 -1.73 3.32 -9.53
N ASN A 119 -0.88 4.24 -10.01
CA ASN A 119 -0.06 5.07 -9.12
C ASN A 119 -0.88 6.10 -8.34
N ALA A 120 -2.00 6.59 -8.88
CA ALA A 120 -2.91 7.48 -8.16
C ALA A 120 -3.53 6.75 -6.95
N LEU A 121 -4.09 5.55 -7.16
CA LEU A 121 -4.68 4.74 -6.09
C LEU A 121 -3.64 4.30 -5.05
N LEU A 122 -2.45 3.90 -5.48
CA LEU A 122 -1.34 3.62 -4.57
C LEU A 122 -0.96 4.86 -3.77
N GLY A 123 -0.97 6.04 -4.41
CA GLY A 123 -0.72 7.33 -3.76
C GLY A 123 -1.70 7.63 -2.63
N GLU A 124 -2.98 7.30 -2.80
CA GLU A 124 -4.01 7.43 -1.75
C GLU A 124 -3.66 6.59 -0.51
N CYS A 125 -3.12 5.39 -0.71
CA CYS A 125 -2.66 4.57 0.41
C CYS A 125 -1.40 5.16 1.07
N LEU A 126 -0.45 5.63 0.29
CA LEU A 126 0.85 6.04 0.80
C LEU A 126 0.85 7.43 1.45
N ILE A 127 -0.10 8.31 1.11
CA ILE A 127 -0.10 9.70 1.60
C ILE A 127 -0.19 9.80 3.12
N PHE A 128 -1.01 8.95 3.75
CA PHE A 128 -1.19 8.93 5.21
C PHE A 128 0.08 8.48 5.95
N HIS A 129 0.85 7.61 5.33
CA HIS A 129 2.14 7.20 5.86
C HIS A 129 3.22 8.24 5.56
N ARG A 130 3.33 8.71 4.32
CA ARG A 130 4.36 9.65 3.87
C ARG A 130 4.22 11.02 4.56
N ASN A 131 3.02 11.56 4.60
CA ASN A 131 2.72 12.89 5.12
C ASN A 131 2.17 12.85 6.56
N ARG A 132 2.49 11.79 7.31
CA ARG A 132 2.02 11.57 8.70
C ARG A 132 2.01 12.82 9.58
N PRO A 133 3.08 13.64 9.66
CA PRO A 133 3.08 14.82 10.53
C PRO A 133 2.04 15.87 10.13
N ILE A 134 1.83 16.04 8.83
CA ILE A 134 0.86 16.99 8.27
C ILE A 134 -0.55 16.50 8.56
N ILE A 135 -0.85 15.24 8.24
CA ILE A 135 -2.17 14.63 8.43
C ILE A 135 -2.57 14.59 9.91
N LEU A 136 -1.66 14.18 10.78
CA LEU A 136 -1.94 14.17 12.23
C LEU A 136 -2.23 15.56 12.78
N ARG A 137 -1.50 16.59 12.30
CA ARG A 137 -1.75 17.99 12.70
C ARG A 137 -3.10 18.49 12.21
N ASP A 138 -3.45 18.20 10.96
CA ASP A 138 -4.71 18.64 10.33
C ASP A 138 -5.93 18.01 11.03
N LEU A 139 -5.81 16.72 11.40
CA LEU A 139 -6.86 15.99 12.13
C LEU A 139 -6.88 16.28 13.64
N GLY A 140 -5.94 17.05 14.18
CA GLY A 140 -5.78 17.27 15.63
C GLY A 140 -5.40 15.99 16.40
N TRP A 141 -4.73 15.05 15.74
CA TRP A 141 -4.29 13.80 16.35
C TRP A 141 -2.81 13.86 16.73
N HIS A 142 -2.47 13.19 17.85
CA HIS A 142 -1.08 13.04 18.27
C HIS A 142 -0.41 11.81 17.63
N GLU A 143 -1.21 10.76 17.39
CA GLU A 143 -0.75 9.49 16.83
C GLU A 143 -1.87 8.74 16.10
N TYR A 144 -1.52 7.72 15.34
CA TYR A 144 -2.44 6.73 14.81
C TYR A 144 -2.68 5.64 15.85
N THR A 145 -3.80 5.71 16.58
CA THR A 145 -4.31 4.60 17.39
C THR A 145 -4.97 3.54 16.50
N PRO A 146 -5.18 2.30 16.99
CA PRO A 146 -5.90 1.26 16.22
C PRO A 146 -7.23 1.76 15.64
N ASP A 147 -8.04 2.48 16.42
CA ASP A 147 -9.33 3.01 15.96
C ASP A 147 -9.18 4.08 14.87
N ARG A 148 -8.17 4.93 14.98
CA ARG A 148 -7.87 5.95 13.98
C ARG A 148 -7.33 5.33 12.68
N ILE A 149 -6.51 4.27 12.80
CA ILE A 149 -6.06 3.48 11.66
C ILE A 149 -7.29 2.86 10.97
N ALA A 150 -8.18 2.23 11.71
CA ALA A 150 -9.39 1.63 11.16
C ALA A 150 -10.23 2.66 10.41
N LEU A 151 -10.43 3.86 10.97
CA LEU A 151 -11.16 4.95 10.32
C LEU A 151 -10.51 5.38 9.00
N VAL A 152 -9.19 5.59 8.97
CA VAL A 152 -8.46 5.96 7.74
C VAL A 152 -8.58 4.85 6.71
N VAL A 153 -8.39 3.61 7.14
CA VAL A 153 -8.47 2.42 6.28
C VAL A 153 -9.84 2.29 5.65
N ASP A 154 -10.92 2.46 6.42
CA ASP A 154 -12.30 2.36 5.90
C ASP A 154 -12.57 3.41 4.83
N ILE A 155 -12.17 4.67 5.06
CA ILE A 155 -12.37 5.77 4.11
C ILE A 155 -11.56 5.55 2.83
N VAL A 156 -10.30 5.14 2.94
CA VAL A 156 -9.45 4.91 1.75
C VAL A 156 -9.94 3.70 0.94
N VAL A 157 -10.36 2.63 1.62
CA VAL A 157 -10.93 1.46 0.94
C VAL A 157 -12.19 1.84 0.16
N GLU A 158 -13.11 2.61 0.78
CA GLU A 158 -14.32 3.11 0.12
C GLU A 158 -13.96 3.93 -1.12
N GLY A 159 -13.04 4.89 -1.00
CA GLY A 159 -12.59 5.72 -2.13
C GLY A 159 -11.96 4.91 -3.27
N ILE A 160 -11.14 3.91 -2.97
CA ILE A 160 -10.53 3.05 -3.99
C ILE A 160 -11.59 2.18 -4.70
N LEU A 161 -12.55 1.61 -3.94
CA LEU A 161 -13.62 0.81 -4.54
C LEU A 161 -14.50 1.68 -5.44
N ASP A 162 -14.85 2.88 -5.00
CA ASP A 162 -15.62 3.85 -5.81
C ASP A 162 -14.86 4.26 -7.07
N ALA A 163 -13.57 4.56 -6.98
CA ALA A 163 -12.74 4.92 -8.12
C ALA A 163 -12.61 3.79 -9.18
N LEU A 164 -12.79 2.54 -8.75
CA LEU A 164 -12.77 1.35 -9.61
C LEU A 164 -14.18 0.88 -10.00
N ASP A 165 -15.22 1.62 -9.63
CA ASP A 165 -16.63 1.23 -9.83
C ASP A 165 -16.92 -0.17 -9.26
N LEU A 166 -16.30 -0.52 -8.13
CA LEU A 166 -16.52 -1.80 -7.45
C LEU A 166 -17.57 -1.68 -6.36
N PRO A 167 -18.33 -2.77 -6.07
CA PRO A 167 -19.32 -2.76 -5.00
C PRO A 167 -18.72 -2.41 -3.64
N ALA A 168 -19.47 -1.67 -2.83
CA ALA A 168 -19.09 -1.35 -1.46
C ALA A 168 -18.97 -2.63 -0.61
N VAL A 169 -17.88 -2.74 0.14
CA VAL A 169 -17.65 -3.84 1.08
C VAL A 169 -17.86 -3.32 2.50
N LYS A 170 -18.84 -3.90 3.22
CA LYS A 170 -19.07 -3.53 4.62
C LYS A 170 -17.83 -3.86 5.44
N GLY A 171 -17.23 -2.84 6.08
CA GLY A 171 -16.18 -3.04 7.05
C GLY A 171 -16.71 -3.84 8.26
N GLU A 172 -15.87 -4.69 8.83
CA GLU A 172 -16.20 -5.43 10.06
C GLU A 172 -16.45 -4.52 11.29
N GLY A 173 -16.24 -3.20 11.12
CA GLY A 173 -16.46 -2.16 12.13
C GLY A 173 -17.66 -1.28 11.86
N ALA A 174 -18.75 -1.79 11.24
CA ALA A 174 -19.97 -1.00 11.03
C ALA A 174 -20.47 -0.43 12.36
N ARG A 175 -20.35 0.89 12.50
CA ARG A 175 -20.74 1.71 13.64
C ARG A 175 -22.12 1.30 14.12
N ALA A 176 -22.20 0.71 15.31
CA ALA A 176 -23.42 0.80 16.11
C ALA A 176 -23.68 2.29 16.36
N LYS A 177 -24.79 2.80 15.86
CA LYS A 177 -25.28 4.15 16.14
C LYS A 177 -25.66 4.27 17.60
#